data_808c978fd5c239202714790a4371be85
#
_entry.id   808c978fd5c239202714790a4371be85
#
_cell.length_a   1.000
_cell.length_b   1.000
_cell.length_c   1.000
_cell.angle_alpha   90.00
_cell.angle_beta   90.00
_cell.angle_gamma   90.00
#
_symmetry.space_group_name_H-M   'P 1'
#
loop_
_entity.id
_entity.type
_entity.pdbx_description
1 polymer ?
#
loop_
_entity_poly.entity_id
_entity_poly.type
_entity_poly.pdbx_seq_one_letter_code
_entity_poly.pdbx_strand_id
1 'polypeptide(L)'
;MTGRTGRARVPAMGGDRTVPEPDIVAAEALLLALRLDLRDPGILDAYTGPADLKARVDMEQPPSLARLRSEADDLLGRLDATVPEPDRRAWLGGQVGAMAARLAVLDGEPVPYLEQVRRSFGIEPRPRGAAYFDDAASELADLLPDDGPIADRLSAWDQQVTIPGDRVREAVDIVTEVLRTRAATAFGLPAGESVRLGLVRDQPWSGYHWFDGGGRSRVDLNVDLPIRAPALLPTLAHETYAGHHLEAATKEAELVEGLGRVEMTAAVLLTPAAVISEGLADLGPDILLPPRERADLLADLMERVGVPAASDARSAREAAELALAIAPLRERLREVAVDAALARWVDGSDHDTVLELLMRAGRLPRERAEATLRFIEDPRWRTYIHVYHEGRSLLERWVAAAPDGDRVGRFRRLFREPFTPDGIAAELVAADGSR
;
A
#
# COMPACT_ATOMS: atom_id res chain seq x y z
N MET A 1 19.39 -41.58 8.87
CA MET A 1 19.79 -41.01 10.17
C MET A 1 19.11 -39.65 10.30
N THR A 2 18.18 -39.60 11.21
CA THR A 2 17.17 -38.54 11.42
C THR A 2 17.78 -37.44 12.26
N GLY A 3 17.82 -36.22 11.71
CA GLY A 3 18.19 -35.00 12.43
C GLY A 3 16.90 -34.21 12.81
N ARG A 4 16.55 -34.30 14.09
CA ARG A 4 15.42 -33.53 14.69
C ARG A 4 15.82 -32.06 14.79
N THR A 5 15.14 -31.20 14.06
CA THR A 5 15.13 -29.75 14.30
C THR A 5 14.27 -29.45 15.51
N GLY A 6 14.89 -28.91 16.57
CA GLY A 6 14.25 -28.54 17.81
C GLY A 6 13.24 -27.39 17.59
N ARG A 7 11.97 -27.68 17.84
CA ARG A 7 10.93 -26.66 18.02
C ARG A 7 11.20 -25.91 19.32
N ALA A 8 11.40 -24.61 19.23
CA ALA A 8 11.35 -23.74 20.40
C ALA A 8 9.95 -23.85 21.04
N ARG A 9 9.91 -24.30 22.29
CA ARG A 9 8.70 -24.33 23.11
C ARG A 9 8.35 -22.89 23.48
N VAL A 10 7.21 -22.40 23.00
CA VAL A 10 6.51 -21.27 23.59
C VAL A 10 6.18 -21.65 25.04
N PRO A 11 6.50 -20.82 26.07
CA PRO A 11 6.17 -21.14 27.44
C PRO A 11 4.66 -21.19 27.60
N ALA A 12 4.15 -22.28 28.15
CA ALA A 12 2.77 -22.41 28.57
C ALA A 12 2.51 -21.34 29.65
N MET A 13 1.60 -20.43 29.40
CA MET A 13 1.09 -19.47 30.38
C MET A 13 0.24 -20.23 31.40
N GLY A 14 0.89 -20.75 32.44
CA GLY A 14 0.26 -21.31 33.61
C GLY A 14 0.02 -20.23 34.66
N GLY A 15 -1.21 -19.88 34.85
CA GLY A 15 -1.72 -18.97 35.90
C GLY A 15 -3.12 -18.55 35.51
N ASP A 16 -4.05 -18.70 36.43
CA ASP A 16 -5.47 -18.28 36.35
C ASP A 16 -5.55 -16.73 36.23
N ARG A 17 -5.05 -16.18 35.09
CA ARG A 17 -5.23 -14.78 34.68
C ARG A 17 -6.41 -14.78 33.71
N THR A 18 -7.52 -14.25 34.14
CA THR A 18 -8.59 -13.84 33.21
C THR A 18 -7.99 -12.97 32.14
N VAL A 19 -8.13 -13.40 30.88
CA VAL A 19 -7.70 -12.60 29.73
C VAL A 19 -8.44 -11.27 29.77
N PRO A 20 -7.77 -10.10 29.66
CA PRO A 20 -8.44 -8.82 29.64
C PRO A 20 -9.49 -8.75 28.54
N GLU A 21 -10.64 -8.12 28.82
CA GLU A 21 -11.75 -8.01 27.85
C GLU A 21 -11.35 -7.39 26.50
N PRO A 22 -10.48 -6.35 26.44
CA PRO A 22 -9.98 -5.83 25.18
C PRO A 22 -9.26 -6.87 24.31
N ASP A 23 -8.54 -7.81 24.92
CA ASP A 23 -7.79 -8.83 24.20
C ASP A 23 -8.72 -9.96 23.70
N ILE A 24 -9.84 -10.21 24.39
CA ILE A 24 -10.88 -11.13 23.92
C ILE A 24 -11.52 -10.57 22.64
N VAL A 25 -11.91 -9.29 22.63
CA VAL A 25 -12.52 -8.65 21.47
C VAL A 25 -11.56 -8.60 20.28
N ALA A 26 -10.27 -8.32 20.52
CA ALA A 26 -9.25 -8.34 19.50
C ALA A 26 -9.04 -9.75 18.90
N ALA A 27 -9.04 -10.78 19.73
CA ALA A 27 -8.95 -12.17 19.29
C ALA A 27 -10.19 -12.60 18.47
N GLU A 28 -11.37 -12.15 18.86
CA GLU A 28 -12.60 -12.40 18.12
C GLU A 28 -12.63 -11.66 16.77
N ALA A 29 -12.13 -10.43 16.70
CA ALA A 29 -11.96 -9.69 15.44
C ALA A 29 -11.00 -10.41 14.50
N LEU A 30 -9.88 -10.94 15.03
CA LEU A 30 -8.94 -11.77 14.27
C LEU A 30 -9.62 -13.07 13.77
N LEU A 31 -10.43 -13.71 14.61
CA LEU A 31 -11.20 -14.90 14.24
C LEU A 31 -12.21 -14.59 13.12
N LEU A 32 -12.88 -13.43 13.18
CA LEU A 32 -13.78 -12.96 12.14
C LEU A 32 -13.03 -12.79 10.80
N ALA A 33 -11.84 -12.18 10.81
CA ALA A 33 -11.00 -12.02 9.60
C ALA A 33 -10.63 -13.36 8.96
N LEU A 34 -10.18 -14.33 9.76
CA LEU A 34 -9.86 -15.68 9.30
C LEU A 34 -11.08 -16.40 8.71
N ARG A 35 -12.26 -16.25 9.32
CA ARG A 35 -13.50 -16.85 8.83
C ARG A 35 -14.06 -16.17 7.59
N LEU A 36 -13.84 -14.86 7.47
CA LEU A 36 -14.16 -14.11 6.27
C LEU A 36 -13.35 -14.63 5.08
N ASP A 37 -12.06 -14.93 5.28
CA ASP A 37 -11.21 -15.51 4.23
C ASP A 37 -11.70 -16.86 3.72
N LEU A 38 -12.40 -17.68 4.54
CA LEU A 38 -13.07 -18.90 4.08
C LEU A 38 -14.24 -18.61 3.12
N ARG A 39 -14.82 -17.41 3.17
CA ARG A 39 -15.94 -16.98 2.30
C ARG A 39 -15.52 -16.13 1.12
N ASP A 40 -14.43 -15.41 1.27
CA ASP A 40 -13.82 -14.55 0.25
C ASP A 40 -12.31 -14.81 0.16
N PRO A 41 -11.88 -15.96 -0.37
CA PRO A 41 -10.49 -16.40 -0.35
C PRO A 41 -9.54 -15.37 -0.95
N GLY A 42 -8.52 -14.96 -0.19
CA GLY A 42 -7.55 -13.92 -0.54
C GLY A 42 -7.96 -12.51 -0.12
N ILE A 43 -8.97 -12.35 0.74
CA ILE A 43 -9.23 -11.08 1.44
C ILE A 43 -8.19 -10.84 2.55
N LEU A 44 -7.64 -11.92 3.10
CA LEU A 44 -6.57 -11.91 4.07
C LEU A 44 -5.23 -12.00 3.34
N ASP A 45 -4.54 -10.88 3.21
CA ASP A 45 -3.28 -10.77 2.48
C ASP A 45 -2.09 -11.39 3.24
N ALA A 46 -2.03 -11.14 4.55
CA ALA A 46 -1.01 -11.71 5.43
C ALA A 46 -1.58 -12.13 6.78
N TYR A 47 -0.99 -13.18 7.34
CA TYR A 47 -1.31 -13.67 8.68
C TYR A 47 -0.06 -14.19 9.38
N THR A 48 0.33 -13.53 10.46
CA THR A 48 1.48 -13.90 11.32
C THR A 48 1.06 -14.24 12.75
N GLY A 49 -0.25 -14.40 12.98
CA GLY A 49 -0.83 -14.71 14.28
C GLY A 49 -0.65 -16.18 14.72
N PRO A 50 -1.36 -16.59 15.78
CA PRO A 50 -1.25 -17.95 16.32
C PRO A 50 -1.58 -19.02 15.28
N ALA A 51 -0.62 -19.87 14.96
CA ALA A 51 -0.74 -20.90 13.91
C ALA A 51 -1.83 -21.94 14.24
N ASP A 52 -2.07 -22.22 15.50
CA ASP A 52 -3.13 -23.12 15.98
C ASP A 52 -4.53 -22.53 15.77
N LEU A 53 -4.67 -21.20 15.88
CA LEU A 53 -5.92 -20.51 15.56
C LEU A 53 -6.24 -20.66 14.06
N LYS A 54 -5.28 -20.37 13.19
CA LYS A 54 -5.46 -20.53 11.75
C LYS A 54 -5.78 -21.99 11.37
N ALA A 55 -4.98 -22.94 11.88
CA ALA A 55 -5.21 -24.35 11.61
C ALA A 55 -6.60 -24.84 12.07
N ARG A 56 -7.11 -24.31 13.18
CA ARG A 56 -8.48 -24.60 13.65
C ARG A 56 -9.52 -24.04 12.69
N VAL A 57 -9.37 -22.79 12.26
CA VAL A 57 -10.31 -22.15 11.32
C VAL A 57 -10.29 -22.84 9.96
N ASP A 58 -9.13 -23.25 9.47
CA ASP A 58 -8.99 -23.97 8.19
C ASP A 58 -9.72 -25.33 8.19
N MET A 59 -10.00 -25.88 9.37
CA MET A 59 -10.79 -27.11 9.55
C MET A 59 -12.29 -26.86 9.74
N GLU A 60 -12.70 -25.60 9.93
CA GLU A 60 -14.11 -25.24 10.08
C GLU A 60 -14.88 -25.39 8.74
N GLN A 61 -16.14 -25.78 8.83
CA GLN A 61 -17.07 -25.54 7.71
C GLN A 61 -17.27 -24.03 7.59
N PRO A 62 -17.14 -23.42 6.37
CA PRO A 62 -17.29 -21.99 6.22
C PRO A 62 -18.61 -21.49 6.85
N PRO A 63 -18.57 -20.60 7.87
CA PRO A 63 -19.78 -20.12 8.51
C PRO A 63 -20.71 -19.40 7.53
N SER A 64 -22.02 -19.37 7.80
CA SER A 64 -22.94 -18.61 6.95
C SER A 64 -22.64 -17.10 7.00
N LEU A 65 -22.91 -16.38 5.90
CA LEU A 65 -22.75 -14.92 5.87
C LEU A 65 -23.54 -14.23 6.97
N ALA A 66 -24.79 -14.69 7.22
CA ALA A 66 -25.64 -14.17 8.30
C ALA A 66 -24.99 -14.33 9.69
N ARG A 67 -24.34 -15.46 9.95
CA ARG A 67 -23.61 -15.68 11.20
C ARG A 67 -22.43 -14.73 11.34
N LEU A 68 -21.59 -14.60 10.30
CA LEU A 68 -20.43 -13.69 10.31
C LEU A 68 -20.86 -12.23 10.48
N ARG A 69 -21.97 -11.83 9.87
CA ARG A 69 -22.55 -10.49 10.07
C ARG A 69 -22.97 -10.27 11.52
N SER A 70 -23.66 -11.24 12.12
CA SER A 70 -24.03 -11.17 13.54
C SER A 70 -22.81 -11.10 14.47
N GLU A 71 -21.73 -11.85 14.16
CA GLU A 71 -20.46 -11.78 14.91
C GLU A 71 -19.82 -10.39 14.77
N ALA A 72 -19.85 -9.77 13.59
CA ALA A 72 -19.34 -8.42 13.36
C ALA A 72 -20.15 -7.34 14.10
N ASP A 73 -21.48 -7.41 14.04
CA ASP A 73 -22.38 -6.47 14.73
C ASP A 73 -22.21 -6.55 16.26
N ASP A 74 -22.07 -7.76 16.81
CA ASP A 74 -21.82 -7.99 18.23
C ASP A 74 -20.47 -7.41 18.68
N LEU A 75 -19.42 -7.61 17.87
CA LEU A 75 -18.11 -7.01 18.12
C LEU A 75 -18.19 -5.48 18.15
N LEU A 76 -18.80 -4.87 17.14
CA LEU A 76 -18.98 -3.42 17.06
C LEU A 76 -19.74 -2.87 18.26
N GLY A 77 -20.80 -3.57 18.68
CA GLY A 77 -21.62 -3.17 19.84
C GLY A 77 -20.87 -3.20 21.18
N ARG A 78 -19.80 -3.99 21.29
CA ARG A 78 -19.02 -4.13 22.53
C ARG A 78 -17.78 -3.22 22.60
N LEU A 79 -17.30 -2.67 21.48
CA LEU A 79 -16.03 -1.94 21.43
C LEU A 79 -15.94 -0.78 22.43
N ASP A 80 -16.99 0.05 22.53
CA ASP A 80 -16.99 1.22 23.41
C ASP A 80 -16.91 0.84 24.91
N ALA A 81 -17.49 -0.30 25.28
CA ALA A 81 -17.50 -0.77 26.66
C ALA A 81 -16.22 -1.54 27.04
N THR A 82 -15.53 -2.14 26.04
CA THR A 82 -14.45 -3.10 26.29
C THR A 82 -13.06 -2.61 25.92
N VAL A 83 -12.92 -1.69 24.95
CA VAL A 83 -11.62 -1.16 24.49
C VAL A 83 -11.45 0.28 24.96
N PRO A 84 -10.73 0.52 26.06
CA PRO A 84 -10.59 1.86 26.66
C PRO A 84 -9.73 2.83 25.83
N GLU A 85 -8.74 2.33 25.09
CA GLU A 85 -7.84 3.16 24.28
C GLU A 85 -8.56 3.67 23.02
N PRO A 86 -8.76 5.00 22.88
CA PRO A 86 -9.56 5.56 21.78
C PRO A 86 -9.03 5.18 20.39
N ASP A 87 -7.73 5.22 20.17
CA ASP A 87 -7.11 4.93 18.87
C ASP A 87 -7.23 3.46 18.50
N ARG A 88 -7.00 2.55 19.48
CA ARG A 88 -7.20 1.12 19.28
C ARG A 88 -8.66 0.79 18.99
N ARG A 89 -9.59 1.40 19.73
CA ARG A 89 -11.03 1.24 19.53
C ARG A 89 -11.46 1.72 18.14
N ALA A 90 -10.99 2.91 17.71
CA ALA A 90 -11.28 3.43 16.40
C ALA A 90 -10.72 2.53 15.28
N TRP A 91 -9.50 2.03 15.45
CA TRP A 91 -8.89 1.11 14.50
C TRP A 91 -9.67 -0.21 14.40
N LEU A 92 -9.93 -0.88 15.52
CA LEU A 92 -10.73 -2.12 15.55
C LEU A 92 -12.12 -1.91 14.95
N GLY A 93 -12.80 -0.81 15.31
CA GLY A 93 -14.10 -0.45 14.75
C GLY A 93 -14.07 -0.28 13.24
N GLY A 94 -13.03 0.38 12.71
CA GLY A 94 -12.81 0.51 11.28
C GLY A 94 -12.61 -0.84 10.58
N GLN A 95 -11.77 -1.72 11.14
CA GLN A 95 -11.51 -3.04 10.56
C GLN A 95 -12.77 -3.92 10.58
N VAL A 96 -13.44 -4.03 11.73
CA VAL A 96 -14.66 -4.85 11.87
C VAL A 96 -15.79 -4.29 11.01
N GLY A 97 -15.96 -2.95 10.99
CA GLY A 97 -16.97 -2.28 10.16
C GLY A 97 -16.76 -2.54 8.66
N ALA A 98 -15.51 -2.52 8.21
CA ALA A 98 -15.18 -2.84 6.80
C ALA A 98 -15.45 -4.33 6.48
N MET A 99 -15.10 -5.25 7.39
CA MET A 99 -15.46 -6.67 7.23
C MET A 99 -16.98 -6.86 7.18
N ALA A 100 -17.74 -6.16 8.02
CA ALA A 100 -19.22 -6.19 7.98
C ALA A 100 -19.75 -5.66 6.64
N ALA A 101 -19.17 -4.57 6.11
CA ALA A 101 -19.53 -4.03 4.79
C ALA A 101 -19.24 -5.02 3.67
N ARG A 102 -18.11 -5.71 3.71
CA ARG A 102 -17.78 -6.76 2.74
C ARG A 102 -18.74 -7.93 2.81
N LEU A 103 -19.09 -8.38 4.00
CA LEU A 103 -20.09 -9.43 4.22
C LEU A 103 -21.47 -9.04 3.66
N ALA A 104 -21.89 -7.79 3.81
CA ALA A 104 -23.14 -7.30 3.23
C ALA A 104 -23.13 -7.38 1.68
N VAL A 105 -22.02 -7.00 1.06
CA VAL A 105 -21.84 -7.12 -0.40
C VAL A 105 -21.86 -8.58 -0.85
N LEU A 106 -21.20 -9.47 -0.13
CA LEU A 106 -21.19 -10.91 -0.43
C LEU A 106 -22.59 -11.55 -0.27
N ASP A 107 -23.40 -11.03 0.64
CA ASP A 107 -24.78 -11.48 0.89
C ASP A 107 -25.77 -10.91 -0.16
N GLY A 108 -25.29 -10.07 -1.07
CA GLY A 108 -26.07 -9.51 -2.17
C GLY A 108 -26.85 -8.23 -1.81
N GLU A 109 -26.51 -7.54 -0.72
CA GLU A 109 -27.13 -6.25 -0.41
C GLU A 109 -26.78 -5.22 -1.51
N PRO A 110 -27.75 -4.44 -1.98
CA PRO A 110 -27.54 -3.39 -2.99
C PRO A 110 -26.90 -2.15 -2.37
N VAL A 111 -25.63 -2.25 -1.97
CA VAL A 111 -24.89 -1.12 -1.40
C VAL A 111 -24.38 -0.23 -2.53
N PRO A 112 -24.72 1.08 -2.57
CA PRO A 112 -24.20 2.00 -3.58
C PRO A 112 -22.67 2.04 -3.58
N TYR A 113 -22.05 2.27 -4.75
CA TYR A 113 -20.61 2.18 -4.93
C TYR A 113 -19.81 3.07 -3.96
N LEU A 114 -20.13 4.36 -3.87
CA LEU A 114 -19.44 5.27 -2.94
C LEU A 114 -19.63 4.89 -1.48
N GLU A 115 -20.79 4.32 -1.13
CA GLU A 115 -21.02 3.80 0.21
C GLU A 115 -20.17 2.55 0.50
N GLN A 116 -19.92 1.69 -0.52
CA GLN A 116 -18.96 0.60 -0.36
C GLN A 116 -17.55 1.15 -0.10
N VAL A 117 -17.10 2.14 -0.86
CA VAL A 117 -15.79 2.79 -0.65
C VAL A 117 -15.70 3.38 0.75
N ARG A 118 -16.70 4.15 1.15
CA ARG A 118 -16.73 4.80 2.47
C ARG A 118 -16.71 3.80 3.62
N ARG A 119 -17.54 2.73 3.55
CA ARG A 119 -17.60 1.70 4.61
C ARG A 119 -16.35 0.85 4.68
N SER A 120 -15.74 0.55 3.55
CA SER A 120 -14.52 -0.25 3.52
C SER A 120 -13.28 0.53 3.94
N PHE A 121 -13.18 1.79 3.52
CA PHE A 121 -11.91 2.51 3.58
C PHE A 121 -11.94 3.81 4.40
N GLY A 122 -13.12 4.35 4.71
CA GLY A 122 -13.23 5.66 5.37
C GLY A 122 -12.79 6.83 4.49
N ILE A 123 -12.90 6.71 3.17
CA ILE A 123 -12.53 7.74 2.19
C ILE A 123 -13.69 8.09 1.27
N GLU A 124 -13.64 9.30 0.70
CA GLU A 124 -14.64 9.81 -0.25
C GLU A 124 -13.93 10.28 -1.53
N PRO A 125 -13.72 9.40 -2.51
CA PRO A 125 -13.03 9.77 -3.75
C PRO A 125 -13.85 10.78 -4.57
N ARG A 126 -13.13 11.70 -5.21
CA ARG A 126 -13.72 12.72 -6.09
C ARG A 126 -13.03 12.70 -7.46
N PRO A 127 -13.78 12.96 -8.54
CA PRO A 127 -13.17 13.06 -9.85
C PRO A 127 -12.22 14.25 -9.92
N ARG A 128 -11.12 14.09 -10.63
CA ARG A 128 -10.14 15.15 -10.89
C ARG A 128 -10.60 16.07 -12.04
N GLY A 129 -11.27 15.46 -13.03
CA GLY A 129 -11.79 16.16 -14.21
C GLY A 129 -10.77 16.36 -15.33
N ALA A 130 -11.28 16.62 -16.53
CA ALA A 130 -10.48 16.64 -17.76
C ALA A 130 -9.31 17.64 -17.72
N ALA A 131 -9.53 18.86 -17.21
CA ALA A 131 -8.50 19.90 -17.15
C ALA A 131 -7.26 19.46 -16.37
N TYR A 132 -7.44 18.73 -15.26
CA TYR A 132 -6.34 18.20 -14.45
C TYR A 132 -5.38 17.29 -15.24
N PHE A 133 -5.94 16.43 -16.10
CA PHE A 133 -5.16 15.52 -16.95
C PHE A 133 -4.57 16.22 -18.17
N ASP A 134 -5.32 17.16 -18.76
CA ASP A 134 -4.83 17.93 -19.91
C ASP A 134 -3.66 18.85 -19.53
N ASP A 135 -3.70 19.47 -18.36
CA ASP A 135 -2.59 20.25 -17.79
C ASP A 135 -1.34 19.36 -17.60
N ALA A 136 -1.51 18.20 -16.96
CA ALA A 136 -0.42 17.25 -16.75
C ALA A 136 0.18 16.75 -18.09
N ALA A 137 -0.68 16.49 -19.08
CA ALA A 137 -0.24 16.06 -20.39
C ALA A 137 0.52 17.19 -21.15
N SER A 138 0.07 18.46 -21.01
CA SER A 138 0.76 19.61 -21.60
C SER A 138 2.15 19.82 -20.98
N GLU A 139 2.22 19.85 -19.65
CA GLU A 139 3.49 19.96 -18.93
C GLU A 139 4.45 18.81 -19.30
N LEU A 140 3.93 17.58 -19.43
CA LEU A 140 4.71 16.42 -19.85
C LEU A 140 5.23 16.56 -21.29
N ALA A 141 4.40 17.10 -22.20
CA ALA A 141 4.80 17.35 -23.57
C ALA A 141 5.94 18.39 -23.69
N ASP A 142 5.95 19.38 -22.81
CA ASP A 142 7.02 20.39 -22.78
C ASP A 142 8.37 19.82 -22.26
N LEU A 143 8.32 18.81 -21.39
CA LEU A 143 9.51 18.17 -20.82
C LEU A 143 10.12 17.08 -21.69
N LEU A 144 9.28 16.30 -22.38
CA LEU A 144 9.76 15.15 -23.15
C LEU A 144 10.58 15.59 -24.38
N PRO A 145 11.67 14.86 -24.69
CA PRO A 145 12.41 15.06 -25.94
C PRO A 145 11.53 14.79 -27.17
N ASP A 146 11.99 15.31 -28.31
CA ASP A 146 11.40 15.10 -29.63
C ASP A 146 9.97 15.64 -29.79
N ASP A 147 9.42 15.48 -31.01
CA ASP A 147 8.06 15.87 -31.39
C ASP A 147 7.18 14.62 -31.59
N GLY A 148 5.87 14.81 -31.56
CA GLY A 148 4.91 13.76 -31.85
C GLY A 148 4.01 13.39 -30.66
N PRO A 149 3.25 12.28 -30.76
CA PRO A 149 2.34 11.83 -29.69
C PRO A 149 3.07 11.57 -28.37
N ILE A 150 2.51 12.04 -27.26
CA ILE A 150 3.11 11.89 -25.92
C ILE A 150 3.40 10.43 -25.59
N ALA A 151 2.52 9.50 -25.98
CA ALA A 151 2.70 8.08 -25.72
C ALA A 151 3.98 7.51 -26.39
N ASP A 152 4.27 7.92 -27.63
CA ASP A 152 5.44 7.49 -28.37
C ASP A 152 6.73 8.09 -27.77
N ARG A 153 6.69 9.37 -27.41
CA ARG A 153 7.80 10.10 -26.75
C ARG A 153 8.10 9.50 -25.37
N LEU A 154 7.05 9.16 -24.59
CA LEU A 154 7.22 8.46 -23.32
C LEU A 154 7.82 7.07 -23.51
N SER A 155 7.40 6.33 -24.54
CA SER A 155 7.96 5.02 -24.85
C SER A 155 9.44 5.11 -25.24
N ALA A 156 9.80 6.09 -26.04
CA ALA A 156 11.21 6.36 -26.41
C ALA A 156 12.04 6.74 -25.17
N TRP A 157 11.53 7.64 -24.32
CA TRP A 157 12.16 8.00 -23.04
C TRP A 157 12.35 6.80 -22.13
N ASP A 158 11.32 5.95 -21.98
CA ASP A 158 11.38 4.75 -21.15
C ASP A 158 12.50 3.79 -21.57
N GLN A 159 12.74 3.66 -22.89
CA GLN A 159 13.86 2.87 -23.42
C GLN A 159 15.23 3.46 -23.03
N GLN A 160 15.35 4.80 -23.02
CA GLN A 160 16.60 5.49 -22.66
C GLN A 160 16.97 5.32 -21.17
N VAL A 161 15.97 5.13 -20.29
CA VAL A 161 16.20 4.97 -18.86
C VAL A 161 15.99 3.54 -18.36
N THR A 162 15.88 2.58 -19.28
CA THR A 162 15.74 1.16 -18.96
C THR A 162 17.08 0.57 -18.51
N ILE A 163 17.07 -0.16 -17.40
CA ILE A 163 18.22 -0.88 -16.86
C ILE A 163 18.49 -2.11 -17.75
N PRO A 164 19.72 -2.34 -18.22
CA PRO A 164 20.09 -3.58 -18.89
C PRO A 164 19.73 -4.82 -18.03
N GLY A 165 19.14 -5.84 -18.64
CA GLY A 165 18.57 -6.98 -17.91
C GLY A 165 19.57 -7.71 -17.01
N ASP A 166 20.84 -7.81 -17.42
CA ASP A 166 21.94 -8.40 -16.65
C ASP A 166 22.43 -7.52 -15.48
N ARG A 167 22.02 -6.23 -15.45
CA ARG A 167 22.37 -5.28 -14.39
C ARG A 167 21.25 -5.05 -13.38
N VAL A 168 20.06 -5.62 -13.61
CA VAL A 168 18.88 -5.41 -12.71
C VAL A 168 19.16 -5.85 -11.28
N ARG A 169 19.82 -7.01 -11.09
CA ARG A 169 20.16 -7.48 -9.74
C ARG A 169 21.06 -6.49 -9.00
N GLU A 170 22.09 -6.00 -9.65
CA GLU A 170 23.00 -5.00 -9.08
C GLU A 170 22.25 -3.70 -8.71
N ALA A 171 21.37 -3.23 -9.59
CA ALA A 171 20.55 -2.05 -9.32
C ALA A 171 19.66 -2.22 -8.08
N VAL A 172 19.02 -3.37 -7.97
CA VAL A 172 18.16 -3.72 -6.82
C VAL A 172 18.96 -3.73 -5.53
N ASP A 173 20.14 -4.35 -5.52
CA ASP A 173 20.98 -4.46 -4.33
C ASP A 173 21.49 -3.07 -3.88
N ILE A 174 21.93 -2.21 -4.82
CA ILE A 174 22.36 -0.84 -4.55
C ILE A 174 21.24 -0.01 -3.90
N VAL A 175 20.07 0.01 -4.55
CA VAL A 175 18.96 0.83 -4.09
C VAL A 175 18.47 0.38 -2.72
N THR A 176 18.36 -0.94 -2.51
CA THR A 176 17.89 -1.48 -1.23
C THR A 176 18.83 -1.15 -0.08
N GLU A 177 20.16 -1.24 -0.29
CA GLU A 177 21.13 -0.88 0.75
C GLU A 177 21.08 0.60 1.12
N VAL A 178 20.91 1.48 0.12
CA VAL A 178 20.73 2.92 0.38
C VAL A 178 19.44 3.17 1.18
N LEU A 179 18.32 2.57 0.77
CA LEU A 179 17.05 2.73 1.46
C LEU A 179 17.13 2.22 2.91
N ARG A 180 17.73 1.05 3.13
CA ARG A 180 17.92 0.48 4.47
C ARG A 180 18.74 1.41 5.37
N THR A 181 19.86 1.89 4.86
CA THR A 181 20.75 2.80 5.62
C THR A 181 20.05 4.11 6.00
N ARG A 182 19.28 4.67 5.06
CA ARG A 182 18.50 5.90 5.29
C ARG A 182 17.38 5.68 6.29
N ALA A 183 16.64 4.58 6.15
CA ALA A 183 15.55 4.23 7.06
C ALA A 183 16.05 3.97 8.48
N ALA A 184 17.19 3.29 8.64
CA ALA A 184 17.83 3.08 9.94
C ALA A 184 18.11 4.41 10.67
N THR A 185 18.56 5.43 9.94
CA THR A 185 18.84 6.74 10.49
C THR A 185 17.56 7.56 10.78
N ALA A 186 16.60 7.54 9.86
CA ALA A 186 15.40 8.39 9.94
C ALA A 186 14.33 7.82 10.88
N PHE A 187 14.11 6.50 10.84
CA PHE A 187 12.97 5.85 11.51
C PHE A 187 13.40 4.88 12.61
N GLY A 188 14.63 4.37 12.54
CA GLY A 188 15.08 3.19 13.30
C GLY A 188 14.61 1.91 12.61
N LEU A 189 15.31 0.81 12.91
CA LEU A 189 14.92 -0.52 12.41
C LEU A 189 14.71 -1.47 13.59
N PRO A 190 13.68 -2.31 13.57
CA PRO A 190 13.51 -3.37 14.55
C PRO A 190 14.71 -4.33 14.58
N ALA A 191 15.03 -4.87 15.75
CA ALA A 191 16.16 -5.78 15.89
C ALA A 191 15.93 -7.06 15.09
N GLY A 192 16.90 -7.43 14.24
CA GLY A 192 16.83 -8.67 13.46
C GLY A 192 15.94 -8.60 12.20
N GLU A 193 15.43 -7.41 11.85
CA GLU A 193 14.69 -7.26 10.60
C GLU A 193 15.53 -7.63 9.37
N SER A 194 14.87 -8.14 8.34
CA SER A 194 15.53 -8.47 7.08
C SER A 194 14.57 -8.59 5.91
N VAL A 195 15.04 -8.21 4.73
CA VAL A 195 14.33 -8.38 3.46
C VAL A 195 15.12 -9.30 2.54
N ARG A 196 14.44 -10.28 1.97
CA ARG A 196 14.96 -11.12 0.89
C ARG A 196 14.35 -10.68 -0.44
N LEU A 197 15.17 -10.30 -1.40
CA LEU A 197 14.74 -9.81 -2.70
C LEU A 197 14.81 -10.92 -3.76
N GLY A 198 13.70 -11.16 -4.44
CA GLY A 198 13.54 -12.06 -5.57
C GLY A 198 13.36 -11.30 -6.89
N LEU A 199 13.83 -11.89 -8.00
CA LEU A 199 13.46 -11.48 -9.35
C LEU A 199 12.64 -12.62 -9.95
N VAL A 200 11.41 -12.36 -10.32
CA VAL A 200 10.43 -13.36 -10.77
C VAL A 200 9.85 -13.00 -12.12
N ARG A 201 9.16 -13.96 -12.75
CA ARG A 201 8.45 -13.80 -14.02
C ARG A 201 7.04 -14.38 -13.89
N ASP A 202 6.23 -14.13 -14.92
CA ASP A 202 4.87 -14.67 -15.04
C ASP A 202 3.96 -14.25 -13.87
N GLN A 203 4.09 -12.99 -13.42
CA GLN A 203 3.28 -12.43 -12.34
C GLN A 203 2.39 -11.29 -12.85
N PRO A 204 1.16 -11.11 -12.31
CA PRO A 204 0.25 -10.04 -12.72
C PRO A 204 0.62 -8.66 -12.13
N TRP A 205 1.57 -8.60 -11.18
CA TRP A 205 2.02 -7.40 -10.47
C TRP A 205 3.48 -7.05 -10.81
N SER A 206 3.90 -5.82 -10.51
CA SER A 206 5.28 -5.33 -10.74
C SER A 206 6.22 -5.65 -9.58
N GLY A 207 5.75 -5.51 -8.35
CA GLY A 207 6.41 -5.88 -7.11
C GLY A 207 5.38 -6.44 -6.15
N TYR A 208 5.80 -7.24 -5.20
CA TYR A 208 4.94 -7.75 -4.15
C TYR A 208 5.74 -8.07 -2.89
N HIS A 209 5.16 -7.69 -1.74
CA HIS A 209 5.73 -7.91 -0.43
C HIS A 209 4.98 -9.03 0.30
N TRP A 210 5.73 -9.97 0.85
CA TRP A 210 5.23 -10.97 1.80
C TRP A 210 5.89 -10.79 3.15
N PHE A 211 5.11 -10.60 4.19
CA PHE A 211 5.62 -10.57 5.56
C PHE A 211 5.59 -11.99 6.15
N ASP A 212 6.78 -12.52 6.45
CA ASP A 212 6.96 -13.89 6.97
C ASP A 212 6.91 -13.95 8.50
N GLY A 213 6.77 -12.81 9.18
CA GLY A 213 6.85 -12.70 10.64
C GLY A 213 8.27 -12.72 11.19
N GLY A 214 8.44 -12.32 12.45
CA GLY A 214 9.75 -12.20 13.11
C GLY A 214 10.63 -11.14 12.44
N GLY A 215 10.04 -10.03 12.02
CA GLY A 215 10.72 -8.93 11.34
C GLY A 215 11.22 -9.28 9.93
N ARG A 216 10.79 -10.37 9.32
CA ARG A 216 11.32 -10.84 8.03
C ARG A 216 10.29 -10.69 6.91
N SER A 217 10.77 -10.22 5.76
CA SER A 217 9.98 -10.14 4.53
C SER A 217 10.68 -10.78 3.34
N ARG A 218 9.85 -11.20 2.39
CA ARG A 218 10.25 -11.46 1.02
C ARG A 218 9.61 -10.41 0.12
N VAL A 219 10.40 -9.84 -0.77
CA VAL A 219 9.91 -8.92 -1.81
C VAL A 219 10.35 -9.46 -3.16
N ASP A 220 9.41 -9.71 -4.04
CA ASP A 220 9.67 -10.17 -5.39
C ASP A 220 9.35 -9.04 -6.39
N LEU A 221 10.26 -8.82 -7.34
CA LEU A 221 10.07 -7.91 -8.47
C LEU A 221 9.84 -8.70 -9.75
N ASN A 222 8.77 -8.39 -10.46
CA ASN A 222 8.48 -9.00 -11.76
C ASN A 222 9.36 -8.35 -12.84
N VAL A 223 10.16 -9.18 -13.52
CA VAL A 223 11.08 -8.76 -14.59
C VAL A 223 10.59 -9.14 -15.99
N ASP A 224 9.31 -9.38 -16.19
CA ASP A 224 8.73 -9.61 -17.51
C ASP A 224 8.78 -8.37 -18.38
N LEU A 225 8.59 -7.20 -17.77
CA LEU A 225 8.74 -5.92 -18.44
C LEU A 225 10.08 -5.27 -18.07
N PRO A 226 10.66 -4.48 -18.98
CA PRO A 226 11.88 -3.75 -18.69
C PRO A 226 11.76 -2.85 -17.47
N ILE A 227 12.71 -2.93 -16.55
CA ILE A 227 12.75 -2.11 -15.35
C ILE A 227 13.44 -0.79 -15.68
N ARG A 228 12.73 0.31 -15.44
CA ARG A 228 13.28 1.67 -15.62
C ARG A 228 13.96 2.12 -14.33
N ALA A 229 15.15 2.69 -14.43
CA ALA A 229 15.90 3.17 -13.27
C ALA A 229 15.10 4.17 -12.40
N PRO A 230 14.35 5.15 -12.97
CA PRO A 230 13.54 6.06 -12.17
C PRO A 230 12.35 5.40 -11.43
N ALA A 231 11.88 4.25 -11.90
CA ALA A 231 10.79 3.51 -11.26
C ALA A 231 11.28 2.57 -10.15
N LEU A 232 12.53 2.12 -10.22
CA LEU A 232 13.07 1.12 -9.29
C LEU A 232 13.13 1.63 -7.85
N LEU A 233 13.60 2.86 -7.65
CA LEU A 233 13.73 3.44 -6.32
C LEU A 233 12.38 3.59 -5.60
N PRO A 234 11.34 4.23 -6.17
CA PRO A 234 10.04 4.31 -5.50
C PRO A 234 9.41 2.93 -5.30
N THR A 235 9.53 1.99 -6.25
CA THR A 235 8.99 0.63 -6.09
C THR A 235 9.67 -0.09 -4.92
N LEU A 236 11.01 -0.09 -4.85
CA LEU A 236 11.71 -0.74 -3.74
C LEU A 236 11.46 -0.05 -2.40
N ALA A 237 11.33 1.28 -2.36
CA ALA A 237 10.99 2.00 -1.14
C ALA A 237 9.58 1.64 -0.65
N HIS A 238 8.60 1.55 -1.56
CA HIS A 238 7.24 1.12 -1.30
C HIS A 238 7.17 -0.28 -0.68
N GLU A 239 7.88 -1.26 -1.27
CA GLU A 239 7.85 -2.64 -0.82
C GLU A 239 8.73 -2.89 0.43
N THR A 240 9.77 -2.04 0.66
CA THR A 240 10.78 -2.31 1.68
C THR A 240 10.89 -1.21 2.75
N TYR A 241 11.99 -0.46 2.72
CA TYR A 241 12.38 0.54 3.73
C TYR A 241 11.83 1.92 3.39
N ALA A 242 10.87 2.34 4.09
CA ALA A 242 9.93 3.44 4.03
C ALA A 242 8.51 3.00 3.61
N GLY A 243 8.28 1.69 3.46
CA GLY A 243 7.00 1.11 3.05
C GLY A 243 6.65 -0.16 3.85
N HIS A 244 6.02 -1.11 3.16
CA HIS A 244 5.35 -2.27 3.74
C HIS A 244 6.21 -3.12 4.67
N HIS A 245 7.47 -3.42 4.28
CA HIS A 245 8.36 -4.20 5.16
C HIS A 245 8.59 -3.50 6.50
N LEU A 246 9.01 -2.23 6.47
CA LEU A 246 9.31 -1.50 7.69
C LEU A 246 8.07 -1.29 8.55
N GLU A 247 6.92 -1.06 7.91
CA GLU A 247 5.62 -0.98 8.58
C GLU A 247 5.30 -2.28 9.33
N ALA A 248 5.31 -3.41 8.62
CA ALA A 248 4.98 -4.71 9.19
C ALA A 248 5.94 -5.12 10.32
N ALA A 249 7.25 -4.98 10.09
CA ALA A 249 8.28 -5.34 11.07
C ALA A 249 8.19 -4.46 12.33
N THR A 250 7.94 -3.13 12.17
CA THR A 250 7.83 -2.24 13.32
C THR A 250 6.55 -2.49 14.10
N LYS A 251 5.41 -2.66 13.43
CA LYS A 251 4.14 -2.97 14.09
C LYS A 251 4.18 -4.33 14.79
N GLU A 252 4.83 -5.34 14.21
CA GLU A 252 5.04 -6.61 14.90
C GLU A 252 5.85 -6.43 16.18
N ALA A 253 7.00 -5.75 16.13
CA ALA A 253 7.88 -5.57 17.29
C ALA A 253 7.22 -4.70 18.39
N GLU A 254 6.60 -3.58 18.02
CA GLU A 254 6.10 -2.62 19.01
C GLU A 254 4.66 -2.90 19.46
N LEU A 255 3.78 -3.30 18.55
CA LEU A 255 2.35 -3.49 18.86
C LEU A 255 2.03 -4.93 19.23
N VAL A 256 2.54 -5.91 18.46
CA VAL A 256 2.23 -7.33 18.73
C VAL A 256 3.08 -7.85 19.89
N GLU A 257 4.41 -7.77 19.78
CA GLU A 257 5.31 -8.31 20.80
C GLU A 257 5.37 -7.41 22.03
N GLY A 258 5.40 -6.07 21.82
CA GLY A 258 5.50 -5.09 22.90
C GLY A 258 4.21 -4.88 23.69
N LEU A 259 3.06 -4.83 23.03
CA LEU A 259 1.76 -4.51 23.63
C LEU A 259 0.73 -5.66 23.59
N GLY A 260 1.07 -6.81 22.99
CA GLY A 260 0.15 -7.96 22.90
C GLY A 260 -1.05 -7.75 21.96
N ARG A 261 -0.98 -6.79 21.03
CA ARG A 261 -2.08 -6.45 20.11
C ARG A 261 -2.20 -7.47 18.98
N VAL A 262 -2.81 -8.61 19.29
CA VAL A 262 -2.94 -9.75 18.38
C VAL A 262 -3.69 -9.42 17.09
N GLU A 263 -4.59 -8.46 17.11
CA GLU A 263 -5.31 -7.96 15.94
C GLU A 263 -4.42 -7.43 14.81
N MET A 264 -3.20 -7.01 15.14
CA MET A 264 -2.22 -6.53 14.16
C MET A 264 -1.53 -7.65 13.38
N THR A 265 -1.79 -8.91 13.70
CA THR A 265 -1.19 -10.08 13.02
C THR A 265 -1.93 -10.50 11.74
N ALA A 266 -3.00 -9.81 11.39
CA ALA A 266 -3.79 -10.06 10.18
C ALA A 266 -3.89 -8.80 9.32
N ALA A 267 -3.47 -8.87 8.08
CA ALA A 267 -3.68 -7.83 7.07
C ALA A 267 -4.91 -8.16 6.23
N VAL A 268 -6.00 -7.40 6.44
CA VAL A 268 -7.25 -7.56 5.68
C VAL A 268 -7.33 -6.44 4.63
N LEU A 269 -7.41 -6.80 3.35
CA LEU A 269 -7.22 -5.88 2.23
C LEU A 269 -8.27 -4.78 2.10
N LEU A 270 -9.56 -5.11 2.20
CA LEU A 270 -10.64 -4.12 1.98
C LEU A 270 -11.00 -3.40 3.28
N THR A 271 -10.02 -2.79 3.94
CA THR A 271 -10.17 -2.12 5.23
C THR A 271 -9.47 -0.76 5.29
N PRO A 272 -9.78 0.10 6.26
CA PRO A 272 -9.11 1.39 6.43
C PRO A 272 -7.59 1.30 6.61
N ALA A 273 -7.09 0.17 7.16
CA ALA A 273 -5.65 -0.04 7.30
C ALA A 273 -4.92 -0.06 5.95
N ALA A 274 -5.57 -0.56 4.88
CA ALA A 274 -4.97 -0.55 3.54
C ALA A 274 -4.72 0.88 3.03
N VAL A 275 -5.61 1.84 3.30
CA VAL A 275 -5.43 3.25 2.91
C VAL A 275 -4.18 3.85 3.55
N ILE A 276 -3.98 3.56 4.83
CA ILE A 276 -2.81 4.05 5.57
C ILE A 276 -1.53 3.38 5.08
N SER A 277 -1.56 2.07 4.88
CA SER A 277 -0.41 1.28 4.44
C SER A 277 0.05 1.66 3.04
N GLU A 278 -0.86 1.74 2.06
CA GLU A 278 -0.53 2.14 0.69
C GLU A 278 -0.09 3.61 0.63
N GLY A 279 -0.81 4.49 1.33
CA GLY A 279 -0.45 5.91 1.39
C GLY A 279 0.93 6.15 2.04
N LEU A 280 1.26 5.40 3.08
CA LEU A 280 2.57 5.39 3.72
C LEU A 280 3.65 4.93 2.73
N ALA A 281 3.43 3.80 2.07
CA ALA A 281 4.38 3.21 1.15
C ALA A 281 4.65 4.12 -0.07
N ASP A 282 3.62 4.77 -0.61
CA ASP A 282 3.73 5.72 -1.71
C ASP A 282 4.40 7.06 -1.31
N LEU A 283 4.20 7.52 -0.08
CA LEU A 283 4.79 8.77 0.42
C LEU A 283 6.21 8.58 0.95
N GLY A 284 6.54 7.37 1.40
CA GLY A 284 7.80 7.03 2.07
C GLY A 284 9.07 7.48 1.33
N PRO A 285 9.19 7.28 0.01
CA PRO A 285 10.35 7.73 -0.76
C PRO A 285 10.60 9.24 -0.67
N ASP A 286 9.52 10.05 -0.61
CA ASP A 286 9.59 11.50 -0.55
C ASP A 286 10.02 12.03 0.82
N ILE A 287 9.71 11.27 1.87
CA ILE A 287 10.12 11.57 3.24
C ILE A 287 11.56 11.13 3.48
N LEU A 288 11.94 9.96 2.95
CA LEU A 288 13.23 9.34 3.21
C LEU A 288 14.38 10.01 2.44
N LEU A 289 14.11 10.46 1.22
CA LEU A 289 15.11 11.02 0.31
C LEU A 289 14.69 12.42 -0.18
N PRO A 290 15.33 13.48 0.33
CA PRO A 290 15.15 14.83 -0.21
C PRO A 290 15.40 14.88 -1.73
N PRO A 291 14.76 15.81 -2.49
CA PRO A 291 14.82 15.83 -3.95
C PRO A 291 16.24 15.83 -4.53
N ARG A 292 17.19 16.58 -3.92
CA ARG A 292 18.60 16.59 -4.38
C ARG A 292 19.28 15.24 -4.22
N GLU A 293 19.15 14.62 -3.04
CA GLU A 293 19.74 13.32 -2.76
C GLU A 293 19.15 12.23 -3.66
N ARG A 294 17.85 12.33 -3.96
CA ARG A 294 17.20 11.43 -4.91
C ARG A 294 17.75 11.57 -6.32
N ALA A 295 18.00 12.82 -6.78
CA ALA A 295 18.61 13.07 -8.07
C ALA A 295 20.05 12.55 -8.14
N ASP A 296 20.84 12.76 -7.08
CA ASP A 296 22.21 12.26 -6.98
C ASP A 296 22.24 10.73 -7.02
N LEU A 297 21.41 10.07 -6.20
CA LEU A 297 21.30 8.62 -6.18
C LEU A 297 20.86 8.04 -7.52
N LEU A 298 19.88 8.67 -8.18
CA LEU A 298 19.39 8.20 -9.46
C LEU A 298 20.44 8.37 -10.55
N ALA A 299 21.16 9.48 -10.58
CA ALA A 299 22.25 9.71 -11.52
C ALA A 299 23.38 8.67 -11.35
N ASP A 300 23.85 8.48 -10.12
CA ASP A 300 24.88 7.48 -9.80
C ASP A 300 24.43 6.05 -10.19
N LEU A 301 23.17 5.72 -9.91
CA LEU A 301 22.59 4.42 -10.28
C LEU A 301 22.60 4.26 -11.81
N MET A 302 22.07 5.24 -12.55
CA MET A 302 21.93 5.19 -14.00
C MET A 302 23.28 5.07 -14.70
N GLU A 303 24.30 5.83 -14.27
CA GLU A 303 25.67 5.73 -14.79
C GLU A 303 26.26 4.35 -14.48
N ARG A 304 26.15 3.91 -13.23
CA ARG A 304 26.76 2.66 -12.75
C ARG A 304 26.18 1.42 -13.42
N VAL A 305 24.87 1.38 -13.66
CA VAL A 305 24.23 0.24 -14.33
C VAL A 305 24.21 0.37 -15.86
N GLY A 306 24.64 1.49 -16.40
CA GLY A 306 24.82 1.71 -17.83
C GLY A 306 23.51 1.84 -18.60
N VAL A 307 22.55 2.67 -18.10
CA VAL A 307 21.37 2.98 -18.91
C VAL A 307 21.76 3.85 -20.12
N PRO A 308 21.04 3.76 -21.27
CA PRO A 308 21.44 4.48 -22.48
C PRO A 308 21.55 6.01 -22.31
N ALA A 309 20.67 6.63 -21.52
CA ALA A 309 20.69 8.07 -21.26
C ALA A 309 21.86 8.55 -20.37
N ALA A 310 22.65 7.65 -19.78
CA ALA A 310 23.70 7.96 -18.81
C ALA A 310 25.06 7.46 -19.28
N SER A 311 25.54 7.98 -20.40
CA SER A 311 26.85 7.62 -20.99
C SER A 311 28.05 8.17 -20.21
N ASP A 312 27.84 9.20 -19.40
CA ASP A 312 28.80 9.83 -18.50
C ASP A 312 28.05 10.53 -17.32
N ALA A 313 28.79 11.01 -16.33
CA ALA A 313 28.23 11.63 -15.13
C ALA A 313 27.35 12.87 -15.43
N ARG A 314 27.64 13.61 -16.49
CA ARG A 314 26.86 14.78 -16.88
C ARG A 314 25.51 14.36 -17.46
N SER A 315 25.49 13.47 -18.43
CA SER A 315 24.26 12.95 -19.05
C SER A 315 23.42 12.18 -18.06
N ALA A 316 24.05 11.44 -17.13
CA ALA A 316 23.35 10.77 -16.03
C ALA A 316 22.59 11.76 -15.13
N ARG A 317 23.23 12.89 -14.79
CA ARG A 317 22.61 13.95 -14.00
C ARG A 317 21.44 14.60 -14.71
N GLU A 318 21.61 14.98 -15.97
CA GLU A 318 20.56 15.57 -16.79
C GLU A 318 19.37 14.59 -16.95
N ALA A 319 19.63 13.31 -17.18
CA ALA A 319 18.60 12.28 -17.28
C ALA A 319 17.86 12.04 -15.94
N ALA A 320 18.57 12.05 -14.82
CA ALA A 320 17.96 11.91 -13.50
C ALA A 320 17.04 13.09 -13.17
N GLU A 321 17.46 14.31 -13.44
CA GLU A 321 16.66 15.52 -13.23
C GLU A 321 15.39 15.51 -14.10
N LEU A 322 15.52 15.15 -15.38
CA LEU A 322 14.38 15.01 -16.28
C LEU A 322 13.42 13.90 -15.82
N ALA A 323 13.94 12.75 -15.41
CA ALA A 323 13.13 11.66 -14.90
C ALA A 323 12.32 12.07 -13.65
N LEU A 324 12.93 12.83 -12.74
CA LEU A 324 12.25 13.33 -11.53
C LEU A 324 11.23 14.42 -11.85
N ALA A 325 11.42 15.21 -12.90
CA ALA A 325 10.42 16.16 -13.38
C ALA A 325 9.22 15.46 -14.04
N ILE A 326 9.44 14.37 -14.76
CA ILE A 326 8.41 13.57 -15.44
C ILE A 326 7.56 12.76 -14.44
N ALA A 327 8.16 12.25 -13.35
CA ALA A 327 7.51 11.32 -12.44
C ALA A 327 6.17 11.83 -11.86
N PRO A 328 6.08 13.06 -11.30
CA PRO A 328 4.81 13.58 -10.74
C PRO A 328 3.72 13.77 -11.80
N LEU A 329 4.09 14.08 -13.03
CA LEU A 329 3.13 14.25 -14.13
C LEU A 329 2.55 12.90 -14.57
N ARG A 330 3.39 11.87 -14.62
CA ARG A 330 2.90 10.50 -14.84
C ARG A 330 1.97 10.03 -13.73
N GLU A 331 2.25 10.39 -12.49
CA GLU A 331 1.39 10.04 -11.36
C GLU A 331 0.03 10.73 -11.48
N ARG A 332 0.01 12.04 -11.79
CA ARG A 332 -1.24 12.76 -12.10
C ARG A 332 -2.05 12.08 -13.20
N LEU A 333 -1.41 11.64 -14.30
CA LEU A 333 -2.12 10.94 -15.38
C LEU A 333 -2.67 9.57 -14.95
N ARG A 334 -2.04 8.87 -14.01
CA ARG A 334 -2.56 7.60 -13.47
C ARG A 334 -3.84 7.77 -12.64
N GLU A 335 -4.04 8.94 -12.03
CA GLU A 335 -5.26 9.25 -11.27
C GLU A 335 -6.52 9.19 -12.14
N VAL A 336 -6.41 9.13 -13.47
CA VAL A 336 -7.54 8.87 -14.37
C VAL A 336 -8.29 7.59 -14.01
N ALA A 337 -7.65 6.62 -13.37
CA ALA A 337 -8.27 5.40 -12.90
C ALA A 337 -9.36 5.67 -11.84
N VAL A 338 -9.21 6.74 -11.03
CA VAL A 338 -10.24 7.21 -10.08
C VAL A 338 -11.46 7.71 -10.85
N ASP A 339 -11.26 8.62 -11.81
CA ASP A 339 -12.33 9.17 -12.63
C ASP A 339 -13.04 8.07 -13.44
N ALA A 340 -12.29 7.12 -13.98
CA ALA A 340 -12.81 5.96 -14.69
C ALA A 340 -13.69 5.06 -13.81
N ALA A 341 -13.27 4.81 -12.57
CA ALA A 341 -14.06 4.01 -11.63
C ALA A 341 -15.36 4.74 -11.24
N LEU A 342 -15.31 6.05 -11.02
CA LEU A 342 -16.49 6.87 -10.75
C LEU A 342 -17.43 6.92 -11.96
N ALA A 343 -16.92 7.14 -13.17
CA ALA A 343 -17.71 7.09 -14.40
C ALA A 343 -18.41 5.74 -14.57
N ARG A 344 -17.71 4.64 -14.30
CA ARG A 344 -18.25 3.26 -14.43
C ARG A 344 -19.35 2.97 -13.43
N TRP A 345 -19.13 3.29 -12.16
CA TRP A 345 -19.94 2.77 -11.06
C TRP A 345 -20.90 3.81 -10.45
N VAL A 346 -20.65 5.11 -10.64
CA VAL A 346 -21.51 6.18 -10.15
C VAL A 346 -22.35 6.74 -11.30
N ASP A 347 -21.70 7.07 -12.44
CA ASP A 347 -22.39 7.68 -13.58
C ASP A 347 -23.04 6.64 -14.50
N GLY A 348 -22.66 5.35 -14.37
CA GLY A 348 -23.22 4.25 -15.16
C GLY A 348 -22.69 4.19 -16.60
N SER A 349 -21.52 4.77 -16.87
CA SER A 349 -20.88 4.71 -18.19
C SER A 349 -20.58 3.27 -18.60
N ASP A 350 -20.73 2.98 -19.89
CA ASP A 350 -20.43 1.66 -20.42
C ASP A 350 -18.92 1.40 -20.52
N HIS A 351 -18.56 0.13 -20.77
CA HIS A 351 -17.18 -0.35 -20.87
C HIS A 351 -16.34 0.45 -21.88
N ASP A 352 -16.88 0.68 -23.09
CA ASP A 352 -16.14 1.33 -24.17
C ASP A 352 -15.90 2.81 -23.88
N THR A 353 -16.87 3.50 -23.29
CA THR A 353 -16.76 4.89 -22.84
C THR A 353 -15.66 5.03 -21.78
N VAL A 354 -15.60 4.12 -20.80
CA VAL A 354 -14.57 4.15 -19.75
C VAL A 354 -13.19 3.78 -20.29
N LEU A 355 -13.11 2.82 -21.21
CA LEU A 355 -11.88 2.49 -21.90
C LEU A 355 -11.31 3.68 -22.67
N GLU A 356 -12.19 4.43 -23.40
CA GLU A 356 -11.80 5.63 -24.13
C GLU A 356 -11.32 6.74 -23.17
N LEU A 357 -11.98 6.92 -22.02
CA LEU A 357 -11.55 7.85 -20.97
C LEU A 357 -10.11 7.54 -20.50
N LEU A 358 -9.84 6.29 -20.17
CA LEU A 358 -8.51 5.83 -19.73
C LEU A 358 -7.43 6.10 -20.80
N MET A 359 -7.73 5.79 -22.05
CA MET A 359 -6.80 6.01 -23.16
C MET A 359 -6.56 7.49 -23.43
N ARG A 360 -7.61 8.31 -23.44
CA ARG A 360 -7.52 9.70 -23.85
C ARG A 360 -7.02 10.62 -22.74
N ALA A 361 -7.64 10.57 -21.56
CA ALA A 361 -7.24 11.43 -20.43
C ALA A 361 -5.97 10.93 -19.75
N GLY A 362 -5.84 9.60 -19.52
CA GLY A 362 -4.66 9.00 -18.91
C GLY A 362 -3.47 8.84 -19.84
N ARG A 363 -3.65 9.11 -21.16
CA ARG A 363 -2.62 8.85 -22.19
C ARG A 363 -2.11 7.40 -22.19
N LEU A 364 -2.97 6.45 -21.78
CA LEU A 364 -2.61 5.05 -21.66
C LEU A 364 -2.66 4.35 -23.03
N PRO A 365 -1.68 3.50 -23.35
CA PRO A 365 -1.82 2.53 -24.44
C PRO A 365 -3.02 1.61 -24.17
N ARG A 366 -3.70 1.14 -25.22
CA ARG A 366 -4.91 0.31 -25.14
C ARG A 366 -4.75 -0.87 -24.17
N GLU A 367 -3.67 -1.62 -24.28
CA GLU A 367 -3.40 -2.78 -23.41
C GLU A 367 -3.38 -2.42 -21.92
N ARG A 368 -2.76 -1.28 -21.57
CA ARG A 368 -2.73 -0.76 -20.21
C ARG A 368 -4.11 -0.28 -19.75
N ALA A 369 -4.83 0.42 -20.61
CA ALA A 369 -6.19 0.89 -20.34
C ALA A 369 -7.13 -0.31 -20.08
N GLU A 370 -7.06 -1.36 -20.89
CA GLU A 370 -7.81 -2.61 -20.71
C GLU A 370 -7.43 -3.33 -19.40
N ALA A 371 -6.16 -3.34 -19.02
CA ALA A 371 -5.72 -3.91 -17.75
C ALA A 371 -6.28 -3.12 -16.56
N THR A 372 -6.24 -1.79 -16.60
CA THR A 372 -6.82 -0.92 -15.58
C THR A 372 -8.34 -1.10 -15.50
N LEU A 373 -9.02 -1.19 -16.64
CA LEU A 373 -10.47 -1.37 -16.68
C LEU A 373 -10.89 -2.74 -16.11
N ARG A 374 -10.15 -3.81 -16.40
CA ARG A 374 -10.39 -5.13 -15.77
C ARG A 374 -10.31 -5.05 -14.25
N PHE A 375 -9.36 -4.30 -13.70
CA PHE A 375 -9.25 -4.09 -12.25
C PHE A 375 -10.43 -3.28 -11.68
N ILE A 376 -10.84 -2.21 -12.38
CA ILE A 376 -12.00 -1.39 -12.03
C ILE A 376 -13.30 -2.20 -12.08
N GLU A 377 -13.43 -3.15 -13.00
CA GLU A 377 -14.65 -3.96 -13.19
C GLU A 377 -14.66 -5.25 -12.35
N ASP A 378 -13.55 -5.62 -11.72
CA ASP A 378 -13.48 -6.79 -10.87
C ASP A 378 -14.35 -6.61 -9.60
N PRO A 379 -15.27 -7.52 -9.29
CA PRO A 379 -16.21 -7.38 -8.18
C PRO A 379 -15.54 -7.24 -6.79
N ARG A 380 -14.31 -7.72 -6.64
CA ARG A 380 -13.54 -7.60 -5.41
C ARG A 380 -12.76 -6.30 -5.38
N TRP A 381 -12.04 -5.99 -6.47
CA TRP A 381 -11.04 -4.93 -6.50
C TRP A 381 -11.57 -3.56 -6.92
N ARG A 382 -12.80 -3.49 -7.45
CA ARG A 382 -13.38 -2.25 -8.01
C ARG A 382 -13.30 -1.04 -7.11
N THR A 383 -13.37 -1.21 -5.78
CA THR A 383 -13.28 -0.12 -4.80
C THR A 383 -11.84 0.16 -4.36
N TYR A 384 -10.92 -0.78 -4.57
CA TYR A 384 -9.54 -0.67 -4.09
C TYR A 384 -8.71 0.36 -4.86
N ILE A 385 -9.10 0.68 -6.10
CA ILE A 385 -8.39 1.66 -6.94
C ILE A 385 -8.23 3.04 -6.27
N HIS A 386 -9.14 3.39 -5.37
CA HIS A 386 -9.11 4.67 -4.66
C HIS A 386 -8.07 4.72 -3.53
N VAL A 387 -7.66 3.57 -3.02
CA VAL A 387 -6.79 3.45 -1.82
C VAL A 387 -5.44 4.14 -2.04
N TYR A 388 -4.81 3.94 -3.19
CA TYR A 388 -3.50 4.48 -3.52
C TYR A 388 -3.51 6.03 -3.48
N HIS A 389 -4.31 6.65 -4.32
CA HIS A 389 -4.31 8.10 -4.49
C HIS A 389 -4.89 8.85 -3.29
N GLU A 390 -5.98 8.36 -2.71
CA GLU A 390 -6.58 9.01 -1.54
C GLU A 390 -5.72 8.82 -0.30
N GLY A 391 -5.10 7.64 -0.13
CA GLY A 391 -4.17 7.38 0.97
C GLY A 391 -2.96 8.29 0.91
N ARG A 392 -2.26 8.35 -0.24
CA ARG A 392 -1.13 9.26 -0.44
C ARG A 392 -1.52 10.72 -0.18
N SER A 393 -2.59 11.21 -0.81
CA SER A 393 -3.05 12.59 -0.66
C SER A 393 -3.39 12.95 0.78
N LEU A 394 -4.05 12.06 1.51
CA LEU A 394 -4.40 12.24 2.91
C LEU A 394 -3.14 12.36 3.78
N LEU A 395 -2.21 11.42 3.64
CA LEU A 395 -0.99 11.37 4.44
C LEU A 395 -0.01 12.50 4.09
N GLU A 396 0.08 12.91 2.82
CA GLU A 396 0.90 14.05 2.42
C GLU A 396 0.46 15.35 3.12
N ARG A 397 -0.85 15.64 3.12
CA ARG A 397 -1.42 16.79 3.85
C ARG A 397 -1.15 16.69 5.35
N TRP A 398 -1.34 15.50 5.91
CA TRP A 398 -1.14 15.27 7.33
C TRP A 398 0.33 15.46 7.74
N VAL A 399 1.27 14.90 6.96
CA VAL A 399 2.70 15.07 7.21
C VAL A 399 3.14 16.52 6.99
N ALA A 400 2.59 17.22 5.98
CA ALA A 400 2.88 18.64 5.74
C ALA A 400 2.42 19.55 6.90
N ALA A 401 1.36 19.16 7.61
CA ALA A 401 0.85 19.86 8.80
C ALA A 401 1.58 19.45 10.09
N ALA A 402 2.78 18.87 10.00
CA ALA A 402 3.55 18.47 11.18
C ALA A 402 3.86 19.65 12.08
N PRO A 403 3.67 19.55 13.41
CA PRO A 403 4.12 20.55 14.36
C PRO A 403 5.63 20.80 14.22
N ASP A 404 6.04 22.07 14.34
CA ASP A 404 7.46 22.48 14.26
C ASP A 404 8.19 22.05 12.98
N GLY A 405 7.45 21.62 11.94
CA GLY A 405 8.02 21.15 10.67
C GLY A 405 8.67 19.76 10.73
N ASP A 406 8.50 18.99 11.82
CA ASP A 406 9.05 17.63 11.95
C ASP A 406 8.26 16.61 11.14
N ARG A 407 8.40 16.70 9.82
CA ARG A 407 7.75 15.79 8.86
C ARG A 407 8.19 14.33 9.03
N VAL A 408 9.47 14.12 9.33
CA VAL A 408 10.05 12.77 9.52
C VAL A 408 9.50 12.14 10.80
N GLY A 409 9.48 12.86 11.90
CA GLY A 409 8.91 12.38 13.17
C GLY A 409 7.42 12.08 13.05
N ARG A 410 6.65 12.95 12.34
CA ARG A 410 5.24 12.71 12.11
C ARG A 410 5.01 11.47 11.23
N PHE A 411 5.74 11.31 10.13
CA PHE A 411 5.67 10.15 9.27
C PHE A 411 6.03 8.85 10.02
N ARG A 412 7.05 8.88 10.89
CA ARG A 412 7.46 7.74 11.72
C ARG A 412 6.35 7.19 12.61
N ARG A 413 5.37 8.01 13.01
CA ARG A 413 4.21 7.55 13.79
C ARG A 413 3.39 6.50 13.02
N LEU A 414 3.32 6.58 11.68
CA LEU A 414 2.57 5.63 10.85
C LEU A 414 3.06 4.19 10.99
N PHE A 415 4.34 3.99 11.29
CA PHE A 415 4.88 2.66 11.55
C PHE A 415 4.52 2.11 12.93
N ARG A 416 4.13 2.96 13.89
CA ARG A 416 4.06 2.65 15.33
C ARG A 416 2.66 2.71 15.92
N GLU A 417 1.78 3.43 15.26
CA GLU A 417 0.43 3.69 15.77
C GLU A 417 -0.63 3.15 14.80
N PRO A 418 -1.77 2.67 15.31
CA PRO A 418 -2.85 2.13 14.48
C PRO A 418 -3.76 3.26 13.98
N PHE A 419 -3.35 3.96 12.94
CA PHE A 419 -4.15 5.02 12.33
C PHE A 419 -5.33 4.51 11.48
N THR A 420 -6.36 5.33 11.41
CA THR A 420 -7.44 5.24 10.43
C THR A 420 -7.51 6.53 9.61
N PRO A 421 -8.05 6.52 8.38
CA PRO A 421 -8.25 7.76 7.60
C PRO A 421 -9.07 8.82 8.36
N ASP A 422 -10.13 8.42 9.08
CA ASP A 422 -10.92 9.33 9.89
C ASP A 422 -10.10 9.94 11.05
N GLY A 423 -9.24 9.15 11.70
CA GLY A 423 -8.34 9.64 12.74
C GLY A 423 -7.34 10.66 12.21
N ILE A 424 -6.75 10.40 11.05
CA ILE A 424 -5.87 11.34 10.34
C ILE A 424 -6.62 12.63 9.97
N ALA A 425 -7.85 12.51 9.44
CA ALA A 425 -8.67 13.66 9.09
C ALA A 425 -9.03 14.51 10.32
N ALA A 426 -9.34 13.88 11.45
CA ALA A 426 -9.61 14.57 12.71
C ALA A 426 -8.39 15.36 13.24
N GLU A 427 -7.17 14.77 13.16
CA GLU A 427 -5.95 15.49 13.51
C GLU A 427 -5.69 16.72 12.60
N LEU A 428 -6.02 16.62 11.30
CA LEU A 428 -5.91 17.75 10.38
C LEU A 428 -6.85 18.88 10.75
N VAL A 429 -8.12 18.58 11.05
CA VAL A 429 -9.12 19.59 11.48
C VAL A 429 -8.67 20.27 12.79
N ALA A 430 -8.18 19.50 13.75
CA ALA A 430 -7.68 20.06 15.02
C ALA A 430 -6.47 20.99 14.81
N ALA A 431 -5.58 20.67 13.88
CA ALA A 431 -4.43 21.50 13.53
C ALA A 431 -4.82 22.83 12.86
N ASP A 432 -5.85 22.81 12.00
CA ASP A 432 -6.36 24.03 11.32
C ASP A 432 -7.12 24.93 12.30
N GLY A 433 -7.86 24.38 13.27
CA GLY A 433 -8.58 25.14 14.30
C GLY A 433 -7.71 25.78 15.38
N SER A 434 -6.43 25.40 15.43
CA SER A 434 -5.43 25.94 16.37
C SER A 434 -4.51 27.04 15.79
N ARG A 435 -4.70 27.39 14.52
CA ARG A 435 -4.03 28.50 13.81
C ARG A 435 -4.93 29.72 13.76
#